data_219006566cc93b05b54a51ab19bb9d4a
#
_entry.id   219006566cc93b05b54a51ab19bb9d4a
#
_cell.length_a   1.000
_cell.length_b   1.000
_cell.length_c   1.000
_cell.angle_alpha   90.00
_cell.angle_beta   90.00
_cell.angle_gamma   90.00
#
_symmetry.space_group_name_H-M   'P 1'
#
loop_
_entity.id
_entity.type
_entity.pdbx_description
1 polymer ?
#
loop_
_entity_poly.entity_id
_entity_poly.type
_entity_poly.pdbx_seq_one_letter_code
_entity_poly.pdbx_strand_id
1 'polypeptide(L)'
;MKKPKDLNLETLSLHAGNKPDSDFGSRATPIYQTSSFVFPDSETAAGIFNNEMAGHVYSRITNPTNAVLEERISSLEGGIGAISTASGQAALCLAITTILGKNSHIVASKSLYGGSHN
;
A
#
# COMPACT_ATOMS: atom_id res chain seq x y z
N MET A 1 -19.58 -12.70 -4.39
CA MET A 1 -18.46 -12.78 -3.42
C MET A 1 -18.84 -11.97 -2.18
N LYS A 2 -18.55 -12.47 -0.96
CA LYS A 2 -18.72 -11.68 0.27
C LYS A 2 -17.79 -10.46 0.21
N LYS A 3 -18.27 -9.31 0.70
CA LYS A 3 -17.43 -8.12 0.83
C LYS A 3 -16.31 -8.40 1.85
N PRO A 4 -15.12 -7.79 1.73
CA PRO A 4 -14.03 -7.99 2.69
C PRO A 4 -14.46 -7.83 4.16
N LYS A 5 -15.39 -6.91 4.44
CA LYS A 5 -15.95 -6.65 5.78
C LYS A 5 -16.73 -7.83 6.38
N ASP A 6 -17.11 -8.82 5.58
CA ASP A 6 -17.90 -9.98 6.03
C ASP A 6 -17.00 -11.21 6.27
N LEU A 7 -15.69 -11.07 6.17
CA LEU A 7 -14.73 -12.15 6.35
C LEU A 7 -14.07 -12.05 7.74
N ASN A 8 -13.75 -13.22 8.31
CA ASN A 8 -13.01 -13.30 9.57
C ASN A 8 -11.56 -12.85 9.41
N LEU A 9 -10.95 -12.44 10.52
CA LEU A 9 -9.56 -11.94 10.57
C LEU A 9 -8.58 -12.93 9.94
N GLU A 10 -8.71 -14.22 10.22
CA GLU A 10 -7.86 -15.29 9.70
C GLU A 10 -7.97 -15.39 8.17
N THR A 11 -9.17 -15.24 7.63
CA THR A 11 -9.38 -15.26 6.18
C THR A 11 -8.81 -14.01 5.51
N LEU A 12 -9.00 -12.84 6.13
CA LEU A 12 -8.42 -11.58 5.63
C LEU A 12 -6.89 -11.63 5.65
N SER A 13 -6.28 -12.14 6.72
CA SER A 13 -4.82 -12.22 6.85
C SER A 13 -4.17 -13.08 5.76
N LEU A 14 -4.88 -14.08 5.24
CA LEU A 14 -4.38 -14.98 4.20
C LEU A 14 -4.72 -14.50 2.78
N HIS A 15 -5.89 -13.90 2.59
CA HIS A 15 -6.46 -13.73 1.25
C HIS A 15 -6.73 -12.30 0.82
N ALA A 16 -6.82 -11.32 1.74
CA ALA A 16 -7.09 -9.94 1.36
C ALA A 16 -5.97 -9.38 0.47
N GLY A 17 -6.36 -8.60 -0.54
CA GLY A 17 -5.46 -7.98 -1.50
C GLY A 17 -4.85 -8.94 -2.53
N ASN A 18 -4.94 -10.25 -2.33
CA ASN A 18 -4.37 -11.22 -3.25
C ASN A 18 -5.42 -11.73 -4.25
N LYS A 19 -5.08 -11.65 -5.52
CA LYS A 19 -5.81 -12.30 -6.62
C LYS A 19 -4.87 -13.30 -7.28
N PRO A 20 -5.35 -14.48 -7.69
CA PRO A 20 -4.55 -15.37 -8.51
C PRO A 20 -4.03 -14.63 -9.73
N ASP A 21 -2.76 -14.85 -10.07
CA ASP A 21 -2.15 -14.28 -11.26
C ASP A 21 -2.92 -14.69 -12.52
N SER A 22 -3.18 -13.73 -13.41
CA SER A 22 -3.98 -13.96 -14.62
C SER A 22 -3.27 -14.80 -15.67
N ASP A 23 -1.94 -14.75 -15.71
CA ASP A 23 -1.15 -15.36 -16.77
C ASP A 23 -0.88 -16.85 -16.46
N PHE A 24 -0.50 -17.16 -15.23
CA PHE A 24 -0.12 -18.52 -14.83
C PHE A 24 -0.98 -19.10 -13.72
N GLY A 25 -1.93 -18.33 -13.18
CA GLY A 25 -2.80 -18.77 -12.08
C GLY A 25 -2.06 -18.95 -10.76
N SER A 26 -0.91 -18.30 -10.58
CA SER A 26 -0.13 -18.41 -9.34
C SER A 26 -0.98 -18.02 -8.13
N ARG A 27 -0.98 -18.88 -7.13
CA ARG A 27 -1.68 -18.64 -5.87
C ARG A 27 -0.95 -17.64 -4.97
N ALA A 28 0.37 -17.71 -4.95
CA ALA A 28 1.22 -16.75 -4.24
C ALA A 28 1.32 -15.44 -5.03
N THR A 29 1.44 -14.33 -4.33
CA THR A 29 1.69 -13.04 -4.97
C THR A 29 3.04 -13.07 -5.67
N PRO A 30 3.12 -12.82 -6.99
CA PRO A 30 4.40 -12.70 -7.68
C PRO A 30 5.24 -11.55 -7.13
N ILE A 31 6.56 -11.72 -7.16
CA ILE A 31 7.51 -10.67 -6.80
C ILE A 31 7.90 -9.91 -8.06
N TYR A 32 7.39 -8.70 -8.22
CA TYR A 32 7.68 -7.84 -9.36
C TYR A 32 8.96 -7.03 -9.14
N GLN A 33 10.11 -7.63 -9.46
CA GLN A 33 11.42 -6.98 -9.39
C GLN A 33 11.70 -6.17 -10.66
N THR A 34 10.94 -5.12 -10.87
CA THR A 34 11.12 -4.22 -12.00
C THR A 34 11.11 -2.77 -11.56
N SER A 35 11.77 -1.89 -12.31
CA SER A 35 11.73 -0.44 -12.07
C SER A 35 10.49 0.20 -12.68
N SER A 36 10.10 -0.19 -13.89
CA SER A 36 9.03 0.43 -14.67
C SER A 36 8.10 -0.62 -15.27
N PHE A 37 6.93 -0.17 -15.69
CA PHE A 37 5.90 -0.97 -16.32
C PHE A 37 5.60 -0.43 -17.71
N VAL A 38 5.26 -1.31 -18.64
CA VAL A 38 4.88 -0.94 -20.00
C VAL A 38 3.36 -0.73 -20.09
N PHE A 39 2.94 0.09 -21.03
CA PHE A 39 1.54 0.35 -21.31
C PHE A 39 1.16 -0.24 -22.68
N PRO A 40 -0.07 -0.74 -22.85
CA PRO A 40 -0.52 -1.28 -24.14
C PRO A 40 -0.57 -0.21 -25.23
N ASP A 41 -0.89 1.03 -24.86
CA ASP A 41 -1.00 2.18 -25.77
C ASP A 41 -0.80 3.50 -25.03
N SER A 42 -0.72 4.60 -25.78
CA SER A 42 -0.49 5.94 -25.24
C SER A 42 -1.71 6.54 -24.53
N GLU A 43 -2.93 6.10 -24.88
CA GLU A 43 -4.15 6.56 -24.20
C GLU A 43 -4.24 5.99 -22.80
N THR A 44 -3.96 4.70 -22.64
CA THR A 44 -3.83 4.05 -21.32
C THR A 44 -2.75 4.72 -20.48
N ALA A 45 -1.58 4.99 -21.07
CA ALA A 45 -0.51 5.70 -20.36
C ALA A 45 -0.98 7.07 -19.86
N ALA A 46 -1.59 7.89 -20.72
CA ALA A 46 -2.10 9.20 -20.36
C ALA A 46 -3.14 9.12 -19.21
N GLY A 47 -4.09 8.19 -19.30
CA GLY A 47 -5.10 7.98 -18.26
C GLY A 47 -4.51 7.61 -16.90
N ILE A 48 -3.46 6.78 -16.88
CA ILE A 48 -2.77 6.41 -15.62
C ILE A 48 -1.99 7.62 -15.07
N PHE A 49 -1.24 8.34 -15.90
CA PHE A 49 -0.50 9.53 -15.46
C PHE A 49 -1.41 10.67 -14.97
N ASN A 50 -2.60 10.79 -15.52
CA ASN A 50 -3.62 11.76 -15.10
C ASN A 50 -4.42 11.30 -13.85
N ASN A 51 -4.15 10.11 -13.30
CA ASN A 51 -4.93 9.47 -12.22
C ASN A 51 -6.41 9.22 -12.59
N GLU A 52 -6.72 9.08 -13.86
CA GLU A 52 -8.06 8.73 -14.37
C GLU A 52 -8.25 7.21 -14.46
N MET A 53 -7.15 6.47 -14.55
CA MET A 53 -7.10 5.01 -14.59
C MET A 53 -6.15 4.46 -13.53
N ALA A 54 -6.51 3.31 -12.95
CA ALA A 54 -5.61 2.58 -12.05
C ALA A 54 -4.52 1.86 -12.85
N GLY A 55 -3.28 1.92 -12.37
CA GLY A 55 -2.15 1.23 -12.99
C GLY A 55 -0.84 1.44 -12.26
N HIS A 56 0.19 0.72 -12.70
CA HIS A 56 1.54 0.87 -12.18
C HIS A 56 2.43 1.52 -13.24
N VAL A 57 3.22 2.49 -12.84
CA VAL A 57 4.14 3.24 -13.72
C VAL A 57 5.57 2.91 -13.38
N TYR A 58 5.91 3.04 -12.12
CA TYR A 58 7.27 2.90 -11.61
C TYR A 58 7.25 2.38 -10.17
N SER A 59 8.09 1.39 -9.86
CA SER A 59 8.05 0.65 -8.59
C SER A 59 8.31 1.51 -7.34
N ARG A 60 8.99 2.65 -7.47
CA ARG A 60 9.15 3.61 -6.37
C ARG A 60 7.83 4.28 -5.99
N ILE A 61 6.88 4.38 -6.94
CA ILE A 61 5.57 5.01 -6.73
C ILE A 61 4.57 3.92 -6.32
N THR A 62 4.40 2.89 -7.15
CA THR A 62 3.51 1.76 -6.90
C THR A 62 4.10 0.48 -7.49
N ASN A 63 3.86 -0.66 -6.82
CA ASN A 63 4.27 -1.97 -7.30
C ASN A 63 3.20 -3.00 -6.96
N PRO A 64 2.85 -3.94 -7.85
CA PRO A 64 1.82 -4.93 -7.57
C PRO A 64 2.09 -5.78 -6.33
N THR A 65 3.35 -6.09 -6.03
CA THR A 65 3.73 -6.83 -4.82
C THR A 65 3.42 -6.03 -3.55
N ASN A 66 3.76 -4.73 -3.53
CA ASN A 66 3.46 -3.84 -2.41
C ASN A 66 1.95 -3.60 -2.28
N ALA A 67 1.24 -3.47 -3.40
CA ALA A 67 -0.19 -3.25 -3.41
C ALA A 67 -0.98 -4.36 -2.70
N VAL A 68 -0.52 -5.61 -2.79
CA VAL A 68 -1.14 -6.73 -2.03
C VAL A 68 -0.96 -6.57 -0.53
N LEU A 69 0.21 -6.12 -0.07
CA LEU A 69 0.45 -5.84 1.35
C LEU A 69 -0.43 -4.68 1.82
N GLU A 70 -0.47 -3.59 1.08
CA GLU A 70 -1.23 -2.39 1.40
C GLU A 70 -2.74 -2.69 1.49
N GLU A 71 -3.29 -3.40 0.52
CA GLU A 71 -4.70 -3.83 0.53
C GLU A 71 -5.00 -4.76 1.71
N ARG A 72 -4.09 -5.67 2.04
CA ARG A 72 -4.24 -6.60 3.16
C ARG A 72 -4.26 -5.89 4.49
N ILE A 73 -3.30 -5.01 4.75
CA ILE A 73 -3.23 -4.22 5.99
C ILE A 73 -4.46 -3.31 6.10
N SER A 74 -4.83 -2.63 5.01
CA SER A 74 -6.04 -1.82 4.98
C SER A 74 -7.28 -2.63 5.35
N SER A 75 -7.41 -3.85 4.82
CA SER A 75 -8.53 -4.74 5.11
C SER A 75 -8.55 -5.21 6.56
N LEU A 76 -7.40 -5.52 7.14
CA LEU A 76 -7.26 -5.97 8.53
C LEU A 76 -7.57 -4.87 9.53
N GLU A 77 -7.13 -3.64 9.25
CA GLU A 77 -7.33 -2.46 10.10
C GLU A 77 -8.69 -1.77 9.85
N GLY A 78 -9.46 -2.22 8.86
CA GLY A 78 -10.72 -1.57 8.48
C GLY A 78 -10.52 -0.19 7.86
N GLY A 79 -9.35 0.08 7.33
CA GLY A 79 -8.97 1.32 6.67
C GLY A 79 -9.53 1.42 5.25
N ILE A 80 -9.42 2.61 4.67
CA ILE A 80 -9.78 2.88 3.26
C ILE A 80 -8.60 2.66 2.31
N GLY A 81 -7.38 2.57 2.85
CA GLY A 81 -6.14 2.35 2.14
C GLY A 81 -4.97 2.27 3.10
N ALA A 82 -3.84 1.82 2.61
CA ALA A 82 -2.57 1.79 3.31
C ALA A 82 -1.44 2.14 2.34
N ILE A 83 -0.31 2.57 2.87
CA ILE A 83 0.90 2.81 2.09
C ILE A 83 2.08 2.12 2.78
N SER A 84 2.87 1.40 2.03
CA SER A 84 4.10 0.77 2.52
C SER A 84 5.29 1.70 2.36
N THR A 85 6.16 1.72 3.35
CA THR A 85 7.38 2.54 3.35
C THR A 85 8.60 1.67 3.63
N ALA A 86 9.79 2.19 3.32
CA ALA A 86 11.05 1.46 3.48
C ALA A 86 11.45 1.22 4.95
N SER A 87 10.85 1.93 5.90
CA SER A 87 11.11 1.76 7.34
C SER A 87 9.96 2.27 8.20
N GLY A 88 9.89 1.78 9.45
CA GLY A 88 8.92 2.29 10.42
C GLY A 88 9.12 3.79 10.73
N GLN A 89 10.35 4.28 10.72
CA GLN A 89 10.62 5.72 10.88
C GLN A 89 10.09 6.55 9.70
N ALA A 90 10.21 6.03 8.48
CA ALA A 90 9.64 6.67 7.30
C ALA A 90 8.10 6.70 7.38
N ALA A 91 7.47 5.61 7.84
CA ALA A 91 6.03 5.56 8.05
C ALA A 91 5.57 6.58 9.09
N LEU A 92 6.26 6.65 10.22
CA LEU A 92 5.95 7.61 11.30
C LEU A 92 6.11 9.05 10.82
N CYS A 93 7.23 9.37 10.16
CA CYS A 93 7.49 10.69 9.61
C CYS A 93 6.41 11.09 8.59
N LEU A 94 6.07 10.19 7.68
CA LEU A 94 5.03 10.43 6.67
C LEU A 94 3.67 10.70 7.32
N ALA A 95 3.27 9.89 8.30
CA ALA A 95 2.01 10.06 9.01
C ALA A 95 1.96 11.42 9.73
N ILE A 96 3.01 11.77 10.46
CA ILE A 96 3.09 13.03 11.21
C ILE A 96 3.04 14.23 10.26
N THR A 97 3.87 14.25 9.22
CA THR A 97 3.96 15.39 8.29
C THR A 97 2.72 15.54 7.40
N THR A 98 1.97 14.48 7.19
CA THR A 98 0.70 14.54 6.45
C THR A 98 -0.42 15.16 7.28
N ILE A 99 -0.45 14.89 8.58
CA ILE A 99 -1.53 15.34 9.48
C ILE A 99 -1.22 16.70 10.10
N LEU A 100 0.05 16.95 10.43
CA LEU A 100 0.47 18.13 11.17
C LEU A 100 1.02 19.23 10.26
N GLY A 101 0.55 20.44 10.50
CA GLY A 101 1.08 21.65 9.87
C GLY A 101 2.03 22.42 10.77
N LYS A 102 2.45 23.60 10.29
CA LYS A 102 3.23 24.56 11.07
C LYS A 102 2.47 24.95 12.34
N ASN A 103 3.15 24.96 13.47
CA ASN A 103 2.60 25.27 14.81
C ASN A 103 1.66 24.19 15.39
N SER A 104 1.71 22.95 14.88
CA SER A 104 1.03 21.84 15.51
C SER A 104 1.78 21.29 16.72
N HIS A 105 1.08 20.58 17.60
CA HIS A 105 1.64 19.94 18.79
C HIS A 105 1.40 18.44 18.73
N ILE A 106 2.35 17.67 19.29
CA ILE A 106 2.26 16.22 19.42
C ILE A 106 2.33 15.88 20.92
N VAL A 107 1.41 15.04 21.35
CA VAL A 107 1.48 14.38 22.66
C VAL A 107 1.85 12.93 22.44
N ALA A 108 2.98 12.50 22.98
CA ALA A 108 3.50 11.17 22.80
C ALA A 108 3.88 10.53 24.14
N SER A 109 3.83 9.19 24.19
CA SER A 109 4.35 8.42 25.31
C SER A 109 5.87 8.57 25.42
N LYS A 110 6.41 8.45 26.63
CA LYS A 110 7.87 8.31 26.83
C LYS A 110 8.39 6.94 26.37
N SER A 111 7.52 5.94 26.29
CA SER A 111 7.88 4.58 25.90
C SER A 111 7.86 4.43 24.37
N LEU A 112 8.62 5.27 23.69
CA LEU A 112 8.83 5.21 22.25
C LEU A 112 10.10 4.41 21.92
N TYR A 113 10.18 3.95 20.67
CA TYR A 113 11.43 3.48 20.11
C TYR A 113 12.50 4.58 20.20
N GLY A 114 13.74 4.24 20.58
CA GLY A 114 14.79 5.22 20.85
C GLY A 114 15.03 6.21 19.69
N GLY A 115 14.96 5.74 18.43
CA GLY A 115 15.11 6.61 17.28
C GLY A 115 13.93 7.58 17.03
N SER A 116 12.80 7.36 17.70
CA SER A 116 11.65 8.28 17.64
C SER A 116 11.63 9.30 18.79
N HIS A 117 12.49 9.08 19.81
CA HIS A 117 12.58 9.94 20.99
C HIS A 117 13.59 11.09 20.79
N ASN A 118 14.60 10.89 19.94
CA ASN A 118 15.62 11.87 19.59
C ASN A 118 15.16 12.76 18.44
#